data_fd53ac97a50d131547e5ae8357df4fab
#
_entry.id   fd53ac97a50d131547e5ae8357df4fab
#
_cell.length_a   1.000
_cell.length_b   1.000
_cell.length_c   1.000
_cell.angle_alpha   90.00
_cell.angle_beta   90.00
_cell.angle_gamma   90.00
#
_symmetry.space_group_name_H-M   'P 1'
#
loop_
_entity.id
_entity.type
_entity.pdbx_description
1 polymer ?
#
loop_
_entity_poly.entity_id
_entity_poly.type
_entity_poly.pdbx_seq_one_letter_code
_entity_poly.pdbx_strand_id
1 'polypeptide(L)'
;QWECPEWFQNVKFGIWAHWDPQSQGADGDWYGRGMYFKGGGNYNWHVSHFGDPCVAGTDYGYKDLCNAWKAEKWEPEYLIRLYYDMGARYFFAMGQHHDNFDCWDSPYQPWNSVNIGPKRDVVGEWAKACEKYDLPLGVSMHGSHAWLWFEIAQQYDANMTKEDGKGKWWEGYDPQDLYAQRHTPS
;
A
#
# COMPACT_ATOMS: atom_id res chain seq x y z
N GLN A 1 -24.09 -12.44 18.86
CA GLN A 1 -24.37 -11.01 18.70
C GLN A 1 -23.08 -10.27 19.02
N TRP A 2 -22.63 -9.38 18.13
CA TRP A 2 -21.42 -8.60 18.38
C TRP A 2 -21.68 -7.52 19.42
N GLU A 3 -20.75 -7.35 20.36
CA GLU A 3 -20.73 -6.25 21.32
C GLU A 3 -19.40 -5.52 21.26
N CYS A 4 -19.46 -4.19 21.33
CA CYS A 4 -18.25 -3.38 21.38
C CYS A 4 -17.49 -3.64 22.69
N PRO A 5 -16.22 -4.04 22.66
CA PRO A 5 -15.46 -4.29 23.88
C PRO A 5 -15.42 -3.07 24.80
N GLU A 6 -15.58 -3.29 26.10
CA GLU A 6 -15.59 -2.21 27.10
C GLU A 6 -14.25 -1.42 27.08
N TRP A 7 -13.13 -2.12 26.92
CA TRP A 7 -11.83 -1.45 26.84
C TRP A 7 -11.79 -0.41 25.71
N PHE A 8 -12.34 -0.73 24.52
CA PHE A 8 -12.35 0.17 23.37
C PHE A 8 -13.23 1.42 23.63
N GLN A 9 -14.36 1.22 24.32
CA GLN A 9 -15.22 2.33 24.72
C GLN A 9 -14.53 3.28 25.71
N ASN A 10 -13.64 2.76 26.56
CA ASN A 10 -12.98 3.51 27.62
C ASN A 10 -11.72 4.27 27.18
N VAL A 11 -10.95 3.74 26.22
CA VAL A 11 -9.64 4.32 25.83
C VAL A 11 -9.72 5.60 25.02
N LYS A 12 -10.80 5.85 24.30
CA LYS A 12 -11.16 7.08 23.57
C LYS A 12 -10.18 7.54 22.47
N PHE A 13 -8.88 7.33 22.60
CA PHE A 13 -7.88 7.85 21.68
C PHE A 13 -6.97 6.76 21.15
N GLY A 14 -6.89 6.66 19.82
CA GLY A 14 -5.98 5.79 19.09
C GLY A 14 -5.41 6.51 17.88
N ILE A 15 -4.38 5.92 17.29
CA ILE A 15 -3.72 6.40 16.07
C ILE A 15 -3.92 5.36 14.97
N TRP A 16 -4.19 5.83 13.77
CA TRP A 16 -4.19 5.02 12.56
C TRP A 16 -3.11 5.52 11.60
N ALA A 17 -2.15 4.65 11.27
CA ALA A 17 -1.18 4.91 10.21
C ALA A 17 -1.77 4.44 8.88
N HIS A 18 -2.35 5.36 8.13
CA HIS A 18 -2.80 5.17 6.76
C HIS A 18 -1.61 5.37 5.81
N TRP A 19 -0.70 4.39 5.80
CA TRP A 19 0.61 4.52 5.18
C TRP A 19 1.00 3.25 4.43
N ASP A 20 1.23 3.40 3.14
CA ASP A 20 1.53 2.36 2.17
C ASP A 20 2.32 2.93 0.97
N PRO A 21 2.55 2.18 -0.13
CA PRO A 21 3.26 2.67 -1.32
C PRO A 21 2.67 3.93 -1.95
N GLN A 22 1.38 4.23 -1.77
CA GLN A 22 0.77 5.44 -2.31
C GLN A 22 1.42 6.72 -1.76
N SER A 23 1.97 6.64 -0.53
CA SER A 23 2.70 7.75 0.09
C SER A 23 3.97 8.14 -0.68
N GLN A 24 4.50 7.26 -1.51
CA GLN A 24 5.69 7.54 -2.34
C GLN A 24 5.41 8.63 -3.39
N GLY A 25 4.17 8.77 -3.83
CA GLY A 25 3.74 9.82 -4.74
C GLY A 25 3.72 11.23 -4.11
N ALA A 26 3.62 11.31 -2.79
CA ALA A 26 3.59 12.56 -2.00
C ALA A 26 2.51 13.58 -2.41
N ASP A 27 1.40 13.13 -3.01
CA ASP A 27 0.31 13.97 -3.51
C ASP A 27 -1.08 13.40 -3.14
N GLY A 28 -1.28 13.13 -1.84
CA GLY A 28 -2.55 12.74 -1.27
C GLY A 28 -2.87 11.26 -1.32
N ASP A 29 -4.05 10.95 -0.78
CA ASP A 29 -4.61 9.60 -0.77
C ASP A 29 -5.17 9.21 -2.15
N TRP A 30 -5.32 7.91 -2.41
CA TRP A 30 -5.73 7.36 -3.71
C TRP A 30 -4.82 7.70 -4.88
N TYR A 31 -3.60 8.07 -4.56
CA TYR A 31 -2.60 8.47 -5.56
C TYR A 31 -2.40 7.41 -6.65
N GLY A 32 -2.28 6.13 -6.27
CA GLY A 32 -2.08 5.02 -7.20
C GLY A 32 -3.15 4.90 -8.28
N ARG A 33 -4.39 5.38 -8.03
CA ARG A 33 -5.45 5.51 -9.03
C ARG A 33 -5.38 6.86 -9.73
N GLY A 34 -5.25 7.94 -8.94
CA GLY A 34 -5.29 9.32 -9.42
C GLY A 34 -4.22 9.63 -10.48
N MET A 35 -3.06 8.98 -10.38
CA MET A 35 -1.96 9.15 -11.33
C MET A 35 -2.29 8.73 -12.77
N TYR A 36 -3.34 7.94 -12.98
CA TYR A 36 -3.77 7.50 -14.32
C TYR A 36 -4.90 8.35 -14.92
N PHE A 37 -5.45 9.32 -14.20
CA PHE A 37 -6.46 10.25 -14.72
C PHE A 37 -5.81 11.40 -15.48
N LYS A 38 -5.59 11.24 -16.79
CA LYS A 38 -4.98 12.25 -17.66
C LYS A 38 -5.61 13.63 -17.47
N GLY A 39 -4.78 14.62 -17.18
CA GLY A 39 -5.21 16.00 -16.92
C GLY A 39 -5.68 16.27 -15.49
N GLY A 40 -5.78 15.24 -14.63
CA GLY A 40 -6.06 15.42 -13.20
C GLY A 40 -4.84 15.90 -12.41
N GLY A 41 -5.07 16.33 -11.17
CA GLY A 41 -4.01 16.85 -10.30
C GLY A 41 -2.88 15.84 -10.08
N ASN A 42 -3.20 14.64 -9.58
CA ASN A 42 -2.21 13.58 -9.35
C ASN A 42 -1.47 13.16 -10.63
N TYR A 43 -2.16 13.11 -11.77
CA TYR A 43 -1.52 12.81 -13.06
C TYR A 43 -0.48 13.87 -13.43
N ASN A 44 -0.87 15.15 -13.39
CA ASN A 44 0.04 16.24 -13.73
C ASN A 44 1.22 16.32 -12.78
N TRP A 45 0.99 16.09 -11.50
CA TRP A 45 2.04 15.95 -10.48
C TRP A 45 2.98 14.80 -10.82
N HIS A 46 2.42 13.61 -11.09
CA HIS A 46 3.19 12.42 -11.40
C HIS A 46 4.08 12.60 -12.63
N VAL A 47 3.52 13.11 -13.72
CA VAL A 47 4.26 13.38 -14.96
C VAL A 47 5.42 14.34 -14.72
N SER A 48 5.23 15.36 -13.91
CA SER A 48 6.28 16.36 -13.64
C SER A 48 7.41 15.86 -12.73
N HIS A 49 7.16 14.81 -11.92
CA HIS A 49 8.13 14.31 -10.91
C HIS A 49 8.73 12.94 -11.28
N PHE A 50 7.99 12.11 -11.97
CA PHE A 50 8.37 10.72 -12.24
C PHE A 50 8.40 10.39 -13.74
N GLY A 51 7.37 10.79 -14.49
CA GLY A 51 7.16 10.48 -15.90
C GLY A 51 5.71 10.13 -16.21
N ASP A 52 5.38 9.88 -17.48
CA ASP A 52 4.00 9.58 -17.89
C ASP A 52 3.61 8.12 -17.57
N PRO A 53 2.69 7.88 -16.62
CA PRO A 53 2.24 6.54 -16.27
C PRO A 53 1.24 5.97 -17.30
N CYS A 54 0.73 6.80 -18.19
CA CYS A 54 -0.26 6.47 -19.22
C CYS A 54 0.38 6.11 -20.56
N VAL A 55 1.58 5.58 -20.54
CA VAL A 55 2.28 4.99 -21.69
C VAL A 55 2.36 3.50 -21.48
N ALA A 56 1.91 2.71 -22.45
CA ALA A 56 1.96 1.24 -22.32
C ALA A 56 3.41 0.76 -22.11
N GLY A 57 3.61 -0.07 -21.10
CA GLY A 57 4.94 -0.58 -20.74
C GLY A 57 5.85 0.46 -20.06
N THR A 58 5.27 1.50 -19.47
CA THR A 58 6.02 2.54 -18.76
C THR A 58 6.85 1.98 -17.60
N ASP A 59 7.97 2.63 -17.29
CA ASP A 59 8.75 2.42 -16.06
C ASP A 59 8.35 3.41 -14.95
N TYR A 60 7.21 4.09 -15.12
CA TYR A 60 6.67 5.10 -14.19
C TYR A 60 5.25 4.77 -13.71
N GLY A 61 4.86 3.49 -13.76
CA GLY A 61 3.57 3.02 -13.29
C GLY A 61 3.52 2.86 -11.77
N TYR A 62 2.35 2.47 -11.26
CA TYR A 62 2.17 2.26 -9.83
C TYR A 62 3.07 1.15 -9.27
N LYS A 63 3.31 0.07 -10.03
CA LYS A 63 4.28 -0.97 -9.66
C LYS A 63 5.67 -0.40 -9.34
N ASP A 64 6.09 0.63 -10.11
CA ASP A 64 7.40 1.26 -9.94
C ASP A 64 7.44 2.12 -8.67
N LEU A 65 6.32 2.77 -8.31
CA LEU A 65 6.17 3.43 -7.02
C LEU A 65 6.23 2.44 -5.85
N CYS A 66 5.59 1.27 -5.96
CA CYS A 66 5.71 0.22 -4.95
C CYS A 66 7.16 -0.18 -4.73
N ASN A 67 7.95 -0.31 -5.80
CA ASN A 67 9.37 -0.59 -5.67
C ASN A 67 10.18 0.60 -5.13
N ALA A 68 9.81 1.82 -5.45
CA ALA A 68 10.48 3.03 -4.97
C ALA A 68 10.22 3.32 -3.48
N TRP A 69 9.12 2.80 -2.93
CA TRP A 69 8.78 2.94 -1.51
C TRP A 69 9.72 2.10 -0.64
N LYS A 70 10.82 2.69 -0.15
CA LYS A 70 11.87 1.97 0.60
C LYS A 70 11.70 2.02 2.12
N ALA A 71 10.87 2.92 2.63
CA ALA A 71 10.64 3.10 4.07
C ALA A 71 11.94 3.27 4.90
N GLU A 72 12.96 3.90 4.34
CA GLU A 72 14.32 3.96 4.90
C GLU A 72 14.39 4.70 6.25
N LYS A 73 13.52 5.68 6.42
CA LYS A 73 13.45 6.51 7.64
C LYS A 73 12.37 6.06 8.62
N TRP A 74 11.71 4.94 8.32
CA TRP A 74 10.62 4.44 9.16
C TRP A 74 11.15 3.64 10.35
N GLU A 75 10.88 4.13 11.54
CA GLU A 75 11.25 3.55 12.82
C GLU A 75 9.99 3.24 13.64
N PRO A 76 9.38 2.06 13.48
CA PRO A 76 8.08 1.74 14.09
C PRO A 76 8.11 1.81 15.61
N GLU A 77 9.17 1.35 16.26
CA GLU A 77 9.27 1.40 17.72
C GLU A 77 9.31 2.83 18.26
N TYR A 78 10.07 3.72 17.60
CA TYR A 78 10.09 5.13 17.96
C TYR A 78 8.72 5.77 17.80
N LEU A 79 8.01 5.49 16.69
CA LEU A 79 6.69 6.05 16.43
C LEU A 79 5.64 5.54 17.42
N ILE A 80 5.61 4.24 17.71
CA ILE A 80 4.67 3.67 18.68
C ILE A 80 4.91 4.23 20.07
N ARG A 81 6.17 4.38 20.48
CA ARG A 81 6.50 5.05 21.75
C ARG A 81 5.97 6.48 21.78
N LEU A 82 6.23 7.23 20.71
CA LEU A 82 5.73 8.62 20.59
C LEU A 82 4.21 8.68 20.72
N TYR A 83 3.49 7.81 20.02
CA TYR A 83 2.02 7.75 20.08
C TYR A 83 1.52 7.38 21.47
N TYR A 84 2.17 6.42 22.12
CA TYR A 84 1.85 6.04 23.49
C TYR A 84 2.05 7.20 24.47
N ASP A 85 3.19 7.90 24.37
CA ASP A 85 3.53 9.08 25.21
C ASP A 85 2.53 10.23 24.99
N MET A 86 1.99 10.37 23.77
CA MET A 86 0.92 11.32 23.44
C MET A 86 -0.46 10.89 23.96
N GLY A 87 -0.60 9.72 24.53
CA GLY A 87 -1.84 9.23 25.12
C GLY A 87 -2.63 8.25 24.27
N ALA A 88 -2.13 7.80 23.13
CA ALA A 88 -2.78 6.74 22.37
C ALA A 88 -2.85 5.43 23.17
N ARG A 89 -3.96 4.70 23.04
CA ARG A 89 -4.21 3.44 23.73
C ARG A 89 -4.59 2.29 22.80
N TYR A 90 -4.56 2.53 21.51
CA TYR A 90 -4.59 1.52 20.44
C TYR A 90 -3.98 2.11 19.17
N PHE A 91 -3.56 1.24 18.28
CA PHE A 91 -2.97 1.62 17.01
C PHE A 91 -3.56 0.76 15.87
N PHE A 92 -3.77 1.37 14.72
CA PHE A 92 -4.14 0.66 13.50
C PHE A 92 -3.07 0.83 12.43
N ALA A 93 -2.61 -0.29 11.88
CA ALA A 93 -1.75 -0.32 10.71
C ALA A 93 -2.57 -0.51 9.43
N MET A 94 -2.09 0.01 8.31
CA MET A 94 -2.57 -0.37 7.00
C MET A 94 -1.99 -1.74 6.64
N GLY A 95 -2.86 -2.74 6.44
CA GLY A 95 -2.47 -4.03 5.90
C GLY A 95 -2.48 -4.02 4.38
N GLN A 96 -3.59 -3.59 3.78
CA GLN A 96 -3.75 -3.46 2.35
C GLN A 96 -4.71 -2.33 2.04
N HIS A 97 -4.33 -1.43 1.16
CA HIS A 97 -5.23 -0.40 0.62
C HIS A 97 -5.98 -0.92 -0.62
N HIS A 98 -6.72 -0.08 -1.32
CA HIS A 98 -7.35 -0.42 -2.60
C HIS A 98 -6.34 -0.77 -3.71
N ASP A 99 -5.08 -0.45 -3.50
CA ASP A 99 -3.95 -0.68 -4.39
C ASP A 99 -3.50 -2.14 -4.47
N ASN A 100 -4.13 -3.02 -3.69
CA ASN A 100 -3.87 -4.46 -3.67
C ASN A 100 -2.42 -4.85 -3.31
N PHE A 101 -1.68 -3.94 -2.69
CA PHE A 101 -0.33 -4.19 -2.20
C PHE A 101 -0.36 -4.59 -0.72
N ASP A 102 0.16 -5.76 -0.39
CA ASP A 102 0.16 -6.25 0.98
C ASP A 102 1.34 -5.70 1.77
N CYS A 103 1.06 -5.04 2.90
CA CYS A 103 2.08 -4.47 3.78
C CYS A 103 2.64 -5.49 4.80
N TRP A 104 2.52 -6.80 4.52
CA TRP A 104 3.03 -7.90 5.36
C TRP A 104 3.61 -9.03 4.50
N ASP A 105 4.17 -10.05 5.13
CA ASP A 105 4.67 -11.27 4.47
C ASP A 105 3.51 -12.16 4.02
N SER A 106 2.85 -11.77 2.95
CA SER A 106 1.67 -12.44 2.42
C SER A 106 2.06 -13.66 1.57
N PRO A 107 1.53 -14.85 1.87
CA PRO A 107 1.74 -16.03 1.02
C PRO A 107 0.84 -16.03 -0.24
N TYR A 108 -0.13 -15.12 -0.33
CA TYR A 108 -1.13 -15.10 -1.41
C TYR A 108 -0.93 -13.97 -2.42
N GLN A 109 -0.32 -12.87 -1.98
CA GLN A 109 -0.03 -11.71 -2.83
C GLN A 109 1.48 -11.53 -2.97
N PRO A 110 2.06 -11.82 -4.15
CA PRO A 110 3.51 -11.65 -4.37
C PRO A 110 3.94 -10.18 -4.36
N TRP A 111 3.01 -9.25 -4.63
CA TRP A 111 3.23 -7.81 -4.52
C TRP A 111 3.02 -7.37 -3.08
N ASN A 112 4.05 -7.58 -2.26
CA ASN A 112 4.01 -7.28 -0.83
C ASN A 112 5.31 -6.61 -0.35
N SER A 113 5.26 -6.03 0.83
CA SER A 113 6.35 -5.22 1.39
C SER A 113 7.63 -6.01 1.71
N VAL A 114 7.56 -7.34 1.83
CA VAL A 114 8.73 -8.20 2.01
C VAL A 114 9.42 -8.47 0.68
N ASN A 115 8.65 -8.64 -0.37
CA ASN A 115 9.17 -8.95 -1.71
C ASN A 115 9.56 -7.71 -2.51
N ILE A 116 8.88 -6.59 -2.33
CA ILE A 116 9.00 -5.38 -3.15
C ILE A 116 9.08 -4.16 -2.23
N GLY A 117 9.76 -3.12 -2.68
CA GLY A 117 9.86 -1.87 -1.94
C GLY A 117 10.78 -1.96 -0.72
N PRO A 118 10.27 -1.89 0.51
CA PRO A 118 11.07 -1.81 1.72
C PRO A 118 11.82 -3.10 2.07
N LYS A 119 11.40 -4.25 1.54
CA LYS A 119 11.93 -5.58 1.89
C LYS A 119 11.78 -5.88 3.39
N ARG A 120 10.65 -5.46 3.96
CA ARG A 120 10.34 -5.56 5.38
C ARG A 120 8.88 -5.97 5.58
N ASP A 121 8.61 -6.76 6.60
CA ASP A 121 7.24 -7.04 7.06
C ASP A 121 6.71 -5.84 7.86
N VAL A 122 6.10 -4.88 7.17
CA VAL A 122 5.66 -3.61 7.77
C VAL A 122 4.63 -3.85 8.87
N VAL A 123 3.61 -4.68 8.64
CA VAL A 123 2.61 -4.99 9.67
C VAL A 123 3.23 -5.75 10.83
N GLY A 124 4.09 -6.74 10.56
CA GLY A 124 4.78 -7.49 11.59
C GLY A 124 5.71 -6.64 12.46
N GLU A 125 6.36 -5.64 11.87
CA GLU A 125 7.19 -4.70 12.65
C GLU A 125 6.36 -3.73 13.49
N TRP A 126 5.21 -3.24 12.98
CA TRP A 126 4.25 -2.51 13.80
C TRP A 126 3.74 -3.35 14.97
N ALA A 127 3.43 -4.65 14.73
CA ALA A 127 2.96 -5.55 15.77
C ALA A 127 3.99 -5.72 16.88
N LYS A 128 5.26 -5.97 16.53
CA LYS A 128 6.35 -6.07 17.51
C LYS A 128 6.55 -4.79 18.31
N ALA A 129 6.41 -3.63 17.66
CA ALA A 129 6.50 -2.36 18.35
C ALA A 129 5.32 -2.14 19.31
N CYS A 130 4.09 -2.46 18.90
CA CYS A 130 2.91 -2.36 19.74
C CYS A 130 2.99 -3.28 20.97
N GLU A 131 3.48 -4.51 20.80
CA GLU A 131 3.66 -5.48 21.90
C GLU A 131 4.55 -4.93 23.03
N LYS A 132 5.61 -4.20 22.70
CA LYS A 132 6.51 -3.60 23.70
C LYS A 132 5.84 -2.59 24.64
N TYR A 133 4.76 -1.97 24.19
CA TYR A 133 4.02 -0.94 24.93
C TYR A 133 2.63 -1.40 25.37
N ASP A 134 2.34 -2.72 25.24
CA ASP A 134 1.02 -3.28 25.52
C ASP A 134 -0.10 -2.49 24.81
N LEU A 135 0.15 -2.10 23.57
CA LEU A 135 -0.76 -1.29 22.77
C LEU A 135 -1.54 -2.20 21.80
N PRO A 136 -2.88 -2.35 21.96
CA PRO A 136 -3.68 -3.14 21.04
C PRO A 136 -3.48 -2.71 19.60
N LEU A 137 -3.19 -3.68 18.70
CA LEU A 137 -3.03 -3.47 17.27
C LEU A 137 -4.29 -3.91 16.51
N GLY A 138 -4.80 -3.03 15.65
CA GLY A 138 -5.72 -3.38 14.57
C GLY A 138 -5.03 -3.30 13.21
N VAL A 139 -5.57 -4.00 12.23
CA VAL A 139 -5.09 -3.96 10.84
C VAL A 139 -6.28 -3.65 9.92
N SER A 140 -6.13 -2.62 9.10
CA SER A 140 -7.16 -2.23 8.14
C SER A 140 -6.90 -2.83 6.76
N MET A 141 -7.98 -3.31 6.13
CA MET A 141 -7.96 -3.97 4.84
C MET A 141 -8.98 -3.33 3.90
N HIS A 142 -8.54 -2.87 2.73
CA HIS A 142 -9.38 -2.19 1.74
C HIS A 142 -9.45 -2.92 0.38
N GLY A 143 -8.95 -4.14 0.29
CA GLY A 143 -8.79 -4.90 -0.96
C GLY A 143 -10.07 -5.22 -1.74
N SER A 144 -11.27 -5.09 -1.12
CA SER A 144 -12.54 -5.43 -1.76
C SER A 144 -12.87 -4.63 -3.03
N HIS A 145 -12.20 -3.50 -3.26
CA HIS A 145 -12.40 -2.63 -4.41
C HIS A 145 -11.22 -2.60 -5.39
N ALA A 146 -10.18 -3.41 -5.19
CA ALA A 146 -8.93 -3.34 -5.94
C ALA A 146 -9.14 -3.40 -7.47
N TRP A 147 -10.00 -4.30 -7.97
CA TRP A 147 -10.26 -4.44 -9.39
C TRP A 147 -10.85 -3.18 -10.02
N LEU A 148 -11.93 -2.65 -9.47
CA LEU A 148 -12.57 -1.43 -9.94
C LEU A 148 -11.68 -0.19 -9.75
N TRP A 149 -10.91 -0.21 -8.70
CA TRP A 149 -10.01 0.89 -8.37
C TRP A 149 -8.90 1.08 -9.41
N PHE A 150 -8.37 -0.03 -9.95
CA PHE A 150 -7.34 -0.02 -10.99
C PHE A 150 -7.89 -0.10 -12.43
N GLU A 151 -9.18 -0.04 -12.64
CA GLU A 151 -9.80 -0.08 -13.99
C GLU A 151 -9.17 0.95 -14.94
N ILE A 152 -8.85 2.14 -14.43
CA ILE A 152 -8.21 3.21 -15.21
C ILE A 152 -6.80 2.84 -15.71
N ALA A 153 -6.09 1.97 -15.01
CA ALA A 153 -4.74 1.54 -15.38
C ALA A 153 -4.74 0.39 -16.41
N GLN A 154 -5.89 -0.22 -16.71
CA GLN A 154 -5.99 -1.41 -17.57
C GLN A 154 -5.50 -1.21 -19.01
N GLN A 155 -5.51 0.03 -19.51
CA GLN A 155 -5.02 0.36 -20.85
C GLN A 155 -3.50 0.56 -20.91
N TYR A 156 -2.84 0.57 -19.76
CA TYR A 156 -1.42 0.91 -19.62
C TYR A 156 -0.66 -0.21 -18.92
N ASP A 157 -0.26 0.02 -17.71
CA ASP A 157 0.59 -0.88 -16.93
C ASP A 157 -0.12 -2.20 -16.59
N ALA A 158 -1.42 -2.16 -16.34
CA ALA A 158 -2.21 -3.34 -16.00
C ALA A 158 -2.40 -4.35 -17.17
N ASN A 159 -2.09 -3.98 -18.40
CA ASN A 159 -2.10 -4.89 -19.55
C ASN A 159 -0.83 -5.75 -19.63
N MET A 160 0.20 -5.43 -18.84
CA MET A 160 1.45 -6.19 -18.87
C MET A 160 1.27 -7.56 -18.23
N THR A 161 2.06 -8.50 -18.72
CA THR A 161 2.12 -9.88 -18.23
C THR A 161 3.47 -10.13 -17.55
N LYS A 162 3.56 -11.24 -16.86
CA LYS A 162 4.83 -11.68 -16.26
C LYS A 162 6.00 -11.73 -17.25
N GLU A 163 5.71 -12.09 -18.51
CA GLU A 163 6.72 -12.22 -19.57
C GLU A 163 7.34 -10.87 -19.95
N ASP A 164 6.57 -9.78 -19.84
CA ASP A 164 7.06 -8.43 -20.12
C ASP A 164 8.11 -7.95 -19.09
N GLY A 165 8.19 -8.65 -17.97
CA GLY A 165 9.17 -8.39 -16.90
C GLY A 165 10.56 -8.93 -17.15
N LYS A 166 10.76 -9.72 -18.23
CA LYS A 166 12.05 -10.33 -18.49
C LYS A 166 13.16 -9.28 -18.67
N GLY A 167 14.20 -9.39 -17.83
CA GLY A 167 15.30 -8.43 -17.79
C GLY A 167 14.98 -7.10 -17.09
N LYS A 168 13.78 -6.96 -16.52
CA LYS A 168 13.37 -5.79 -15.71
C LYS A 168 13.48 -6.10 -14.22
N TRP A 169 13.39 -5.06 -13.38
CA TRP A 169 13.45 -5.20 -11.92
C TRP A 169 12.35 -6.08 -11.34
N TRP A 170 11.21 -6.20 -12.05
CA TRP A 170 10.05 -7.00 -11.64
C TRP A 170 9.97 -8.37 -12.35
N GLU A 171 11.11 -8.86 -12.90
CA GLU A 171 11.17 -10.20 -13.47
C GLU A 171 10.70 -11.26 -12.46
N GLY A 172 9.79 -12.11 -12.91
CA GLY A 172 9.19 -13.14 -12.07
C GLY A 172 7.87 -12.71 -11.38
N TYR A 173 7.53 -11.43 -11.36
CA TYR A 173 6.27 -10.92 -10.87
C TYR A 173 5.29 -10.65 -12.03
N ASP A 174 4.01 -10.89 -11.80
CA ASP A 174 2.96 -10.59 -12.76
C ASP A 174 2.26 -9.28 -12.35
N PRO A 175 2.31 -8.21 -13.16
CA PRO A 175 1.62 -6.97 -12.83
C PRO A 175 0.11 -7.16 -12.67
N GLN A 176 -0.50 -8.15 -13.32
CA GLN A 176 -1.92 -8.46 -13.16
C GLN A 176 -2.28 -8.90 -11.75
N ASP A 177 -1.35 -9.45 -10.97
CA ASP A 177 -1.57 -9.75 -9.56
C ASP A 177 -1.73 -8.47 -8.73
N LEU A 178 -0.95 -7.42 -9.04
CA LEU A 178 -1.07 -6.12 -8.39
C LEU A 178 -2.33 -5.37 -8.84
N TYR A 179 -2.53 -5.27 -10.15
CA TYR A 179 -3.64 -4.50 -10.74
C TYR A 179 -4.98 -5.24 -10.75
N ALA A 180 -5.05 -6.43 -10.16
CA ALA A 180 -6.25 -7.26 -10.03
C ALA A 180 -6.96 -7.55 -11.36
N GLN A 181 -6.18 -7.83 -12.43
CA GLN A 181 -6.71 -8.01 -13.79
C GLN A 181 -6.97 -9.46 -14.18
N ARG A 182 -6.76 -10.43 -13.30
CA ARG A 182 -6.98 -11.85 -13.56
C ARG A 182 -8.46 -12.26 -13.57
N HIS A 183 -9.34 -11.40 -14.03
CA HIS A 183 -10.76 -11.71 -14.15
C HIS A 183 -11.10 -12.06 -15.58
N THR A 184 -11.91 -13.12 -15.74
CA THR A 184 -12.64 -13.30 -16.98
C THR A 184 -13.52 -12.06 -17.16
N PRO A 185 -13.49 -11.39 -18.31
CA PRO A 185 -14.41 -10.29 -18.58
C PRO A 185 -15.84 -10.78 -18.34
N SER A 186 -16.59 -10.02 -17.56
CA SER A 186 -18.01 -10.29 -17.29
C SER A 186 -18.86 -10.06 -18.53
#